data_ca31fa6185d3e3a36b1b81fc9c5e5a0f
#
_entry.id   ca31fa6185d3e3a36b1b81fc9c5e5a0f
#
_cell.length_a   1.000
_cell.length_b   1.000
_cell.length_c   1.000
_cell.angle_alpha   90.00
_cell.angle_beta   90.00
_cell.angle_gamma   90.00
#
_symmetry.space_group_name_H-M   'P 1'
#
loop_
_entity.id
_entity.type
_entity.pdbx_description
1 polymer ?
#
loop_
_entity_poly.entity_id
_entity_poly.type
_entity_poly.pdbx_seq_one_letter_code
_entity_poly.pdbx_strand_id
1 'polypeptide(L)'
;DAQLVHAHEESEGQWCETFVLTSMDGHREQNTLSAPIVSGGLEEKRQLKRLVKRCCYMLLKRVSGRRPAWGSLTGIRPTRLYYQQLEKGKTREEVRRTLSELFDLSQEKIDLLDEIISAQQGLIDRRARVCDLYVGIPFCTTRCAYCSFSSGEIGDGHLVEPYLKALFREIEACAE
;
A
#
# COMPACT_ATOMS: atom_id res chain seq x y z
N ASP A 1 -8.77 28.77 1.65
CA ASP A 1 -8.24 27.40 1.47
C ASP A 1 -9.37 26.48 1.02
N ALA A 2 -9.08 25.48 0.18
CA ALA A 2 -10.03 24.45 -0.14
C ALA A 2 -10.25 23.52 1.08
N GLN A 3 -11.48 23.04 1.27
CA GLN A 3 -11.83 22.17 2.38
C GLN A 3 -12.30 20.81 1.88
N LEU A 4 -11.74 19.73 2.44
CA LEU A 4 -12.19 18.35 2.21
C LEU A 4 -12.81 17.82 3.51
N VAL A 5 -14.07 17.40 3.44
CA VAL A 5 -14.82 16.83 4.55
C VAL A 5 -15.15 15.37 4.24
N HIS A 6 -15.02 14.51 5.26
CA HIS A 6 -15.38 13.10 5.19
C HIS A 6 -16.48 12.78 6.19
N ALA A 7 -17.49 12.05 5.74
CA ALA A 7 -18.55 11.49 6.58
C ALA A 7 -18.59 9.96 6.38
N HIS A 8 -18.74 9.24 7.49
CA HIS A 8 -18.91 7.79 7.55
C HIS A 8 -20.26 7.48 8.21
N GLU A 9 -21.04 6.62 7.59
CA GLU A 9 -22.32 6.17 8.10
C GLU A 9 -22.42 4.65 7.96
N GLU A 10 -23.08 4.03 8.95
CA GLU A 10 -23.45 2.60 8.89
C GLU A 10 -24.96 2.50 8.91
N SER A 11 -25.55 1.93 7.88
CA SER A 11 -27.00 1.77 7.75
C SER A 11 -27.32 0.50 6.96
N GLU A 12 -28.34 -0.21 7.43
CA GLU A 12 -28.88 -1.40 6.73
C GLU A 12 -27.82 -2.46 6.36
N GLY A 13 -26.81 -2.63 7.21
CA GLY A 13 -25.72 -3.58 6.97
C GLY A 13 -24.70 -3.13 5.90
N GLN A 14 -24.66 -1.85 5.60
CA GLN A 14 -23.70 -1.25 4.66
C GLN A 14 -22.90 -0.13 5.31
N TRP A 15 -21.66 0.00 4.90
CA TRP A 15 -20.87 1.21 5.08
C TRP A 15 -21.18 2.20 3.97
N CYS A 16 -21.34 3.46 4.30
CA CYS A 16 -21.51 4.55 3.36
C CYS A 16 -20.46 5.62 3.64
N GLU A 17 -19.56 5.85 2.69
CA GLU A 17 -18.50 6.84 2.78
C GLU A 17 -18.80 8.00 1.86
N THR A 18 -18.81 9.20 2.40
CA THR A 18 -19.03 10.43 1.62
C THR A 18 -17.88 11.39 1.81
N PHE A 19 -17.30 11.84 0.71
CA PHE A 19 -16.33 12.93 0.67
C PHE A 19 -16.93 14.13 -0.05
N VAL A 20 -16.75 15.30 0.55
CA VAL A 20 -17.16 16.59 0.00
C VAL A 20 -15.96 17.50 -0.09
N LEU A 21 -15.67 18.00 -1.27
CA LEU A 21 -14.66 19.02 -1.52
C LEU A 21 -15.33 20.34 -1.79
N THR A 22 -14.99 21.38 -1.02
CA THR A 22 -15.39 22.75 -1.26
C THR A 22 -14.17 23.54 -1.69
N SER A 23 -14.17 24.09 -2.88
CA SER A 23 -13.09 24.92 -3.42
C SER A 23 -13.14 26.35 -2.85
N MET A 24 -12.09 27.14 -3.12
CA MET A 24 -11.96 28.49 -2.58
C MET A 24 -13.05 29.46 -3.10
N ASP A 25 -13.61 29.21 -4.28
CA ASP A 25 -14.71 29.93 -4.89
C ASP A 25 -16.10 29.46 -4.43
N GLY A 26 -16.15 28.52 -3.48
CA GLY A 26 -17.39 27.98 -2.93
C GLY A 26 -18.01 26.84 -3.75
N HIS A 27 -17.41 26.46 -4.88
CA HIS A 27 -17.90 25.30 -5.64
C HIS A 27 -17.77 24.02 -4.84
N ARG A 28 -18.82 23.19 -4.85
CA ARG A 28 -18.90 21.99 -4.03
C ARG A 28 -19.09 20.74 -4.89
N GLU A 29 -18.18 19.80 -4.72
CA GLU A 29 -18.21 18.47 -5.32
C GLU A 29 -18.27 17.39 -4.25
N GLN A 30 -19.05 16.34 -4.51
CA GLN A 30 -19.11 15.22 -3.58
C GLN A 30 -19.06 13.88 -4.29
N ASN A 31 -18.57 12.88 -3.58
CA ASN A 31 -18.61 11.49 -3.99
C ASN A 31 -19.05 10.62 -2.81
N THR A 32 -19.93 9.66 -3.08
CA THR A 32 -20.41 8.70 -2.10
C THR A 32 -20.23 7.29 -2.64
N LEU A 33 -19.68 6.40 -1.83
CA LEU A 33 -19.59 4.97 -2.11
C LEU A 33 -20.14 4.18 -0.94
N SER A 34 -20.85 3.09 -1.26
CA SER A 34 -21.33 2.13 -0.27
C SER A 34 -20.76 0.74 -0.53
N ALA A 35 -20.62 -0.05 0.52
CA ALA A 35 -20.24 -1.45 0.45
C ALA A 35 -20.89 -2.24 1.59
N PRO A 36 -21.21 -3.52 1.41
CA PRO A 36 -21.70 -4.37 2.48
C PRO A 36 -20.69 -4.46 3.64
N ILE A 37 -21.19 -4.44 4.86
CA ILE A 37 -20.37 -4.67 6.05
C ILE A 37 -19.96 -6.14 6.06
N VAL A 38 -18.64 -6.37 6.09
CA VAL A 38 -18.07 -7.70 6.24
C VAL A 38 -17.59 -7.84 7.66
N SER A 39 -18.25 -8.66 8.44
CA SER A 39 -17.84 -8.94 9.82
C SER A 39 -16.60 -9.84 9.83
N GLY A 40 -15.58 -9.47 10.58
CA GLY A 40 -14.38 -10.30 10.74
C GLY A 40 -13.06 -9.55 10.93
N GLY A 41 -12.95 -8.74 11.95
CA GLY A 41 -11.69 -8.24 12.52
C GLY A 41 -10.76 -7.53 11.51
N LEU A 42 -9.73 -8.21 11.06
CA LEU A 42 -8.72 -7.59 10.19
C LEU A 42 -9.22 -7.34 8.76
N GLU A 43 -10.06 -8.23 8.23
CA GLU A 43 -10.61 -8.07 6.87
C GLU A 43 -11.62 -6.94 6.81
N GLU A 44 -12.46 -6.80 7.81
CA GLU A 44 -13.37 -5.67 8.00
C GLU A 44 -12.62 -4.34 7.91
N LYS A 45 -11.57 -4.17 8.74
CA LYS A 45 -10.74 -2.96 8.74
C LYS A 45 -10.06 -2.70 7.38
N ARG A 46 -9.66 -3.75 6.66
CA ARG A 46 -9.06 -3.63 5.33
C ARG A 46 -10.07 -3.16 4.29
N GLN A 47 -11.27 -3.71 4.33
CA GLN A 47 -12.32 -3.35 3.37
C GLN A 47 -12.82 -1.94 3.59
N LEU A 48 -13.09 -1.55 4.84
CA LEU A 48 -13.45 -0.19 5.19
C LEU A 48 -12.38 0.83 4.73
N LYS A 49 -11.11 0.60 5.08
CA LYS A 49 -10.01 1.46 4.61
C LYS A 49 -9.92 1.55 3.09
N ARG A 50 -10.23 0.48 2.38
CA ARG A 50 -10.25 0.47 0.91
C ARG A 50 -11.40 1.30 0.37
N LEU A 51 -12.59 1.17 0.95
CA LEU A 51 -13.77 1.94 0.58
C LEU A 51 -13.52 3.44 0.75
N VAL A 52 -13.04 3.85 1.93
CA VAL A 52 -12.67 5.25 2.24
C VAL A 52 -11.68 5.80 1.21
N LYS A 53 -10.56 5.09 0.97
CA LYS A 53 -9.53 5.52 0.02
C LYS A 53 -10.07 5.64 -1.40
N ARG A 54 -10.90 4.68 -1.83
CA ARG A 54 -11.50 4.67 -3.16
C ARG A 54 -12.49 5.82 -3.32
N CYS A 55 -13.31 6.08 -2.31
CA CYS A 55 -14.27 7.18 -2.33
C CYS A 55 -13.57 8.54 -2.49
N CYS A 56 -12.55 8.79 -1.67
CA CYS A 56 -11.72 10.00 -1.76
C CYS A 56 -11.02 10.11 -3.13
N TYR A 57 -10.40 9.03 -3.58
CA TYR A 57 -9.71 8.98 -4.87
C TYR A 57 -10.63 9.35 -6.04
N MET A 58 -11.84 8.79 -6.09
CA MET A 58 -12.78 9.06 -7.18
C MET A 58 -13.22 10.52 -7.22
N LEU A 59 -13.43 11.15 -6.05
CA LEU A 59 -13.70 12.58 -5.98
C LEU A 59 -12.53 13.40 -6.52
N LEU A 60 -11.32 13.16 -6.00
CA LEU A 60 -10.13 13.92 -6.39
C LEU A 60 -9.76 13.71 -7.87
N LYS A 61 -9.91 12.49 -8.40
CA LYS A 61 -9.73 12.19 -9.83
C LYS A 61 -10.66 13.04 -10.69
N ARG A 62 -11.95 13.11 -10.33
CA ARG A 62 -12.95 13.88 -11.08
C ARG A 62 -12.66 15.36 -11.03
N VAL A 63 -12.38 15.92 -9.86
CA VAL A 63 -12.14 17.36 -9.69
C VAL A 63 -10.81 17.80 -10.31
N SER A 64 -9.75 17.00 -10.17
CA SER A 64 -8.43 17.36 -10.70
C SER A 64 -8.23 17.03 -12.18
N GLY A 65 -9.07 16.18 -12.76
CA GLY A 65 -8.85 15.59 -14.09
C GLY A 65 -7.62 14.69 -14.19
N ARG A 66 -6.93 14.41 -13.07
CA ARG A 66 -5.70 13.59 -13.03
C ARG A 66 -6.01 12.14 -12.68
N ARG A 67 -5.36 11.23 -13.40
CA ARG A 67 -5.41 9.79 -13.12
C ARG A 67 -4.00 9.28 -12.81
N PRO A 68 -3.61 9.16 -11.53
CA PRO A 68 -2.35 8.54 -11.16
C PRO A 68 -2.24 7.12 -11.70
N ALA A 69 -1.06 6.72 -12.19
CA ALA A 69 -0.88 5.40 -12.80
C ALA A 69 -1.16 4.21 -11.84
N TRP A 70 -0.96 4.42 -10.54
CA TRP A 70 -1.30 3.46 -9.48
C TRP A 70 -2.73 3.59 -8.95
N GLY A 71 -3.55 4.45 -9.53
CA GLY A 71 -4.96 4.66 -9.15
C GLY A 71 -5.15 4.95 -7.67
N SER A 72 -6.09 4.26 -7.05
CA SER A 72 -6.38 4.36 -5.61
C SER A 72 -5.48 3.48 -4.72
N LEU A 73 -4.51 2.76 -5.31
CA LEU A 73 -3.63 1.86 -4.57
C LEU A 73 -2.55 2.64 -3.82
N THR A 74 -2.73 2.81 -2.52
CA THR A 74 -1.81 3.54 -1.65
C THR A 74 -1.49 2.76 -0.37
N GLY A 75 -0.24 2.86 0.09
CA GLY A 75 0.19 2.28 1.37
C GLY A 75 0.22 0.75 1.41
N ILE A 76 0.34 0.09 0.25
CA ILE A 76 0.49 -1.35 0.13
C ILE A 76 1.52 -1.65 -0.96
N ARG A 77 2.28 -2.73 -0.80
CA ARG A 77 3.17 -3.24 -1.85
C ARG A 77 2.32 -3.90 -2.94
N PRO A 78 2.33 -3.42 -4.20
CA PRO A 78 1.44 -3.91 -5.24
C PRO A 78 1.66 -5.40 -5.54
N THR A 79 2.91 -5.87 -5.57
CA THR A 79 3.26 -7.28 -5.77
C THR A 79 2.68 -8.18 -4.68
N ARG A 80 2.68 -7.73 -3.41
CA ARG A 80 2.07 -8.48 -2.29
C ARG A 80 0.56 -8.63 -2.49
N LEU A 81 -0.12 -7.56 -2.94
CA LEU A 81 -1.55 -7.63 -3.25
C LEU A 81 -1.81 -8.64 -4.38
N TYR A 82 -0.98 -8.63 -5.42
CA TYR A 82 -1.08 -9.55 -6.56
C TYR A 82 -0.97 -11.01 -6.07
N TYR A 83 0.10 -11.35 -5.33
CA TYR A 83 0.28 -12.68 -4.76
C TYR A 83 -0.87 -13.11 -3.86
N GLN A 84 -1.38 -12.23 -3.01
CA GLN A 84 -2.52 -12.53 -2.14
C GLN A 84 -3.79 -12.89 -2.93
N GLN A 85 -3.97 -12.33 -4.13
CA GLN A 85 -5.11 -12.71 -4.99
C GLN A 85 -4.88 -14.07 -5.64
N LEU A 86 -3.67 -14.38 -6.09
CA LEU A 86 -3.31 -15.70 -6.61
C LEU A 86 -3.44 -16.79 -5.52
N GLU A 87 -3.00 -16.53 -4.30
CA GLU A 87 -3.14 -17.43 -3.14
C GLU A 87 -4.62 -17.73 -2.79
N LYS A 88 -5.54 -16.80 -3.11
CA LYS A 88 -6.98 -17.00 -3.01
C LYS A 88 -7.58 -17.79 -4.18
N GLY A 89 -6.74 -18.31 -5.08
CA GLY A 89 -7.15 -19.11 -6.22
C GLY A 89 -7.60 -18.33 -7.46
N LYS A 90 -7.39 -17.01 -7.50
CA LYS A 90 -7.72 -16.22 -8.69
C LYS A 90 -6.72 -16.46 -9.82
N THR A 91 -7.21 -16.45 -11.04
CA THR A 91 -6.37 -16.43 -12.24
C THR A 91 -5.67 -15.08 -12.40
N ARG A 92 -4.62 -15.03 -13.22
CA ARG A 92 -3.95 -13.77 -13.53
C ARG A 92 -4.90 -12.74 -14.15
N GLU A 93 -5.78 -13.17 -15.04
CA GLU A 93 -6.79 -12.33 -15.69
C GLU A 93 -7.76 -11.72 -14.67
N GLU A 94 -8.20 -12.50 -13.69
CA GLU A 94 -9.06 -12.00 -12.61
C GLU A 94 -8.33 -11.02 -11.70
N VAL A 95 -7.03 -11.23 -11.45
CA VAL A 95 -6.21 -10.27 -10.70
C VAL A 95 -6.05 -8.97 -11.50
N ARG A 96 -5.72 -9.04 -12.78
CA ARG A 96 -5.61 -7.88 -13.68
C ARG A 96 -6.91 -7.07 -13.69
N ARG A 97 -8.04 -7.74 -13.86
CA ARG A 97 -9.36 -7.11 -13.81
C ARG A 97 -9.61 -6.45 -12.45
N THR A 98 -9.30 -7.12 -11.35
CA THR A 98 -9.42 -6.54 -9.99
C THR A 98 -8.56 -5.28 -9.83
N LEU A 99 -7.33 -5.28 -10.34
CA LEU A 99 -6.43 -4.13 -10.28
C LEU A 99 -6.96 -2.94 -11.10
N SER A 100 -7.51 -3.21 -12.26
CA SER A 100 -8.12 -2.18 -13.12
C SER A 100 -9.42 -1.64 -12.54
N GLU A 101 -10.39 -2.51 -12.22
CA GLU A 101 -11.75 -2.10 -11.84
C GLU A 101 -11.85 -1.58 -10.41
N LEU A 102 -11.17 -2.25 -9.46
CA LEU A 102 -11.27 -1.90 -8.04
C LEU A 102 -10.30 -0.77 -7.67
N PHE A 103 -9.10 -0.74 -8.26
CA PHE A 103 -8.06 0.21 -7.89
C PHE A 103 -7.77 1.25 -8.96
N ASP A 104 -8.33 1.14 -10.16
CA ASP A 104 -8.12 2.05 -11.29
C ASP A 104 -6.63 2.17 -11.71
N LEU A 105 -5.87 1.06 -11.63
CA LEU A 105 -4.49 1.03 -12.12
C LEU A 105 -4.46 1.23 -13.64
N SER A 106 -3.41 1.90 -14.12
CA SER A 106 -3.15 1.95 -15.56
C SER A 106 -2.72 0.58 -16.09
N GLN A 107 -3.00 0.33 -17.38
CA GLN A 107 -2.61 -0.92 -18.04
C GLN A 107 -1.10 -1.16 -17.95
N GLU A 108 -0.30 -0.10 -18.14
CA GLU A 108 1.16 -0.14 -18.01
C GLU A 108 1.62 -0.68 -16.63
N LYS A 109 0.96 -0.26 -15.54
CA LYS A 109 1.31 -0.73 -14.19
C LYS A 109 0.82 -2.14 -13.91
N ILE A 110 -0.27 -2.55 -14.53
CA ILE A 110 -0.75 -3.94 -14.47
C ILE A 110 0.23 -4.86 -15.21
N ASP A 111 0.67 -4.47 -16.40
CA ASP A 111 1.63 -5.24 -17.20
C ASP A 111 2.99 -5.34 -16.49
N LEU A 112 3.48 -4.24 -15.92
CA LEU A 112 4.69 -4.24 -15.09
C LEU A 112 4.58 -5.21 -13.90
N LEU A 113 3.43 -5.28 -13.23
CA LEU A 113 3.22 -6.24 -12.15
C LEU A 113 3.26 -7.68 -12.64
N ASP A 114 2.65 -7.97 -13.79
CA ASP A 114 2.72 -9.32 -14.39
C ASP A 114 4.15 -9.72 -14.75
N GLU A 115 4.94 -8.80 -15.29
CA GLU A 115 6.37 -9.03 -15.59
C GLU A 115 7.16 -9.33 -14.32
N ILE A 116 6.99 -8.53 -13.26
CA ILE A 116 7.65 -8.74 -11.96
C ILE A 116 7.26 -10.10 -11.38
N ILE A 117 5.97 -10.42 -11.34
CA ILE A 117 5.48 -11.71 -10.82
C ILE A 117 6.02 -12.88 -11.63
N SER A 118 6.13 -12.73 -12.95
CA SER A 118 6.71 -13.75 -13.82
C SER A 118 8.20 -13.93 -13.57
N ALA A 119 8.96 -12.86 -13.45
CA ALA A 119 10.38 -12.90 -13.12
C ALA A 119 10.68 -13.49 -11.73
N GLN A 120 9.75 -13.37 -10.80
CA GLN A 120 9.87 -13.93 -9.45
C GLN A 120 9.44 -15.40 -9.33
N GLN A 121 8.92 -16.01 -10.41
CA GLN A 121 8.54 -17.42 -10.40
C GLN A 121 9.77 -18.31 -10.14
N GLY A 122 9.65 -19.20 -9.15
CA GLY A 122 10.73 -20.09 -8.74
C GLY A 122 11.80 -19.45 -7.84
N LEU A 123 11.83 -18.11 -7.70
CA LEU A 123 12.73 -17.42 -6.78
C LEU A 123 12.14 -17.27 -5.37
N ILE A 124 10.82 -17.17 -5.29
CA ILE A 124 10.11 -17.01 -4.02
C ILE A 124 9.28 -18.26 -3.77
N ASP A 125 9.77 -19.15 -2.90
CA ASP A 125 8.99 -20.29 -2.42
C ASP A 125 8.25 -19.92 -1.14
N ARG A 126 6.97 -19.59 -1.27
CA ARG A 126 6.10 -19.22 -0.15
C ARG A 126 5.56 -20.44 0.62
N ARG A 127 5.82 -21.65 0.14
CA ARG A 127 5.36 -22.91 0.76
C ARG A 127 6.45 -23.57 1.56
N ALA A 128 7.72 -23.27 1.28
CA ALA A 128 8.84 -23.80 2.01
C ALA A 128 8.91 -23.19 3.43
N ARG A 129 9.36 -24.00 4.40
CA ARG A 129 9.78 -23.51 5.71
C ARG A 129 11.15 -22.85 5.54
N VAL A 130 11.17 -21.64 5.01
CA VAL A 130 12.38 -20.83 4.86
C VAL A 130 12.29 -19.62 5.77
N CYS A 131 13.42 -19.23 6.30
CA CYS A 131 13.58 -18.00 7.05
C CYS A 131 14.35 -17.00 6.20
N ASP A 132 13.77 -15.84 5.95
CA ASP A 132 14.46 -14.74 5.29
C ASP A 132 15.15 -13.87 6.36
N LEU A 133 16.45 -13.69 6.23
CA LEU A 133 17.21 -12.80 7.10
C LEU A 133 17.32 -11.42 6.47
N TYR A 134 16.85 -10.41 7.16
CA TYR A 134 17.00 -9.01 6.76
C TYR A 134 17.98 -8.29 7.68
N VAL A 135 19.07 -7.80 7.12
CA VAL A 135 20.05 -6.96 7.83
C VAL A 135 19.84 -5.51 7.42
N GLY A 136 19.40 -4.68 8.35
CA GLY A 136 19.20 -3.25 8.12
C GLY A 136 20.36 -2.43 8.65
N ILE A 137 21.10 -1.72 7.80
CA ILE A 137 22.15 -0.78 8.22
C ILE A 137 21.52 0.61 8.38
N PRO A 138 21.45 1.17 9.61
CA PRO A 138 20.72 2.41 9.89
C PRO A 138 21.53 3.67 9.64
N PHE A 139 22.64 3.59 8.91
CA PHE A 139 23.54 4.71 8.64
C PHE A 139 23.68 4.97 7.15
N CYS A 140 23.66 6.24 6.76
CA CYS A 140 23.96 6.70 5.41
C CYS A 140 24.99 7.83 5.46
N THR A 141 25.79 7.97 4.42
CA THR A 141 26.74 9.10 4.30
C THR A 141 26.02 10.44 4.19
N THR A 142 24.84 10.43 3.54
CA THR A 142 23.95 11.59 3.41
C THR A 142 22.51 11.12 3.46
N ARG A 143 21.59 11.99 3.85
CA ARG A 143 20.16 11.69 3.84
C ARG A 143 19.53 12.15 2.53
N CYS A 144 19.00 11.22 1.74
CA CYS A 144 18.24 11.56 0.54
C CYS A 144 16.98 12.33 0.89
N ALA A 145 16.62 13.34 0.10
CA ALA A 145 15.44 14.18 0.33
C ALA A 145 14.10 13.38 0.35
N TYR A 146 14.08 12.22 -0.29
CA TYR A 146 12.91 11.31 -0.37
C TYR A 146 13.02 10.11 0.58
N CYS A 147 13.99 10.10 1.51
CA CYS A 147 14.23 8.93 2.36
C CYS A 147 13.10 8.73 3.38
N SER A 148 12.50 7.53 3.36
CA SER A 148 11.48 7.08 4.32
C SER A 148 12.00 6.05 5.32
N PHE A 149 13.29 5.69 5.25
CA PHE A 149 13.90 4.77 6.21
C PHE A 149 14.20 5.46 7.54
N SER A 150 14.09 4.69 8.64
CA SER A 150 14.56 5.11 9.96
C SER A 150 16.08 5.03 10.03
N SER A 151 16.76 5.88 9.24
CA SER A 151 18.22 5.95 9.18
C SER A 151 18.69 7.36 9.49
N GLY A 152 19.86 7.44 10.13
CA GLY A 152 20.57 8.70 10.38
C GLY A 152 21.78 8.87 9.48
N GLU A 153 22.37 10.05 9.50
CA GLU A 153 23.68 10.26 8.90
C GLU A 153 24.76 9.59 9.77
N ILE A 154 25.75 9.02 9.11
CA ILE A 154 26.84 8.29 9.77
C ILE A 154 27.69 9.22 10.68
N GLY A 155 27.68 10.53 10.38
CA GLY A 155 28.43 11.52 11.13
C GLY A 155 29.94 11.20 11.15
N ASP A 156 30.55 11.24 12.34
CA ASP A 156 31.92 10.85 12.59
C ASP A 156 32.16 9.33 12.67
N GLY A 157 31.10 8.54 12.53
CA GLY A 157 31.14 7.09 12.53
C GLY A 157 31.22 6.43 13.92
N HIS A 158 31.15 7.18 15.01
CA HIS A 158 31.33 6.64 16.38
C HIS A 158 30.30 5.55 16.75
N LEU A 159 29.11 5.52 16.12
CA LEU A 159 28.07 4.53 16.34
C LEU A 159 28.25 3.26 15.51
N VAL A 160 29.11 3.25 14.49
CA VAL A 160 29.26 2.13 13.56
C VAL A 160 29.80 0.89 14.26
N GLU A 161 30.91 1.04 14.99
CA GLU A 161 31.56 -0.08 15.70
C GLU A 161 30.64 -0.71 16.79
N PRO A 162 29.99 0.07 17.68
CA PRO A 162 29.01 -0.48 18.62
C PRO A 162 27.84 -1.18 17.93
N TYR A 163 27.36 -0.64 16.81
CA TYR A 163 26.30 -1.26 16.03
C TYR A 163 26.72 -2.61 15.44
N LEU A 164 27.89 -2.69 14.82
CA LEU A 164 28.40 -3.93 14.25
C LEU A 164 28.60 -5.01 15.33
N LYS A 165 29.10 -4.65 16.50
CA LYS A 165 29.21 -5.57 17.63
C LYS A 165 27.85 -6.11 18.08
N ALA A 166 26.84 -5.27 18.13
CA ALA A 166 25.48 -5.69 18.45
C ALA A 166 24.90 -6.61 17.36
N LEU A 167 25.06 -6.24 16.08
CA LEU A 167 24.60 -7.02 14.93
C LEU A 167 25.22 -8.43 14.92
N PHE A 168 26.52 -8.55 15.12
CA PHE A 168 27.17 -9.86 15.14
C PHE A 168 26.67 -10.74 16.27
N ARG A 169 26.41 -10.19 17.46
CA ARG A 169 25.79 -10.95 18.57
C ARG A 169 24.38 -11.42 18.23
N GLU A 170 23.58 -10.59 17.54
CA GLU A 170 22.25 -10.98 17.08
C GLU A 170 22.32 -12.10 16.04
N ILE A 171 23.28 -12.03 15.09
CA ILE A 171 23.47 -13.06 14.08
C ILE A 171 23.88 -14.39 14.73
N GLU A 172 24.83 -14.35 15.68
CA GLU A 172 25.26 -15.53 16.44
C GLU A 172 24.09 -16.16 17.21
N ALA A 173 23.30 -15.35 17.92
CA ALA A 173 22.12 -15.82 18.65
C ALA A 173 21.00 -16.39 17.75
N CYS A 174 20.90 -15.96 16.49
CA CYS A 174 19.94 -16.53 15.54
C CYS A 174 20.40 -17.85 14.93
N ALA A 175 21.68 -18.21 15.06
CA ALA A 175 22.25 -19.45 14.52
C ALA A 175 22.13 -20.64 15.50
N GLU A 176 21.78 -20.39 16.77
CA GLU A 176 21.49 -21.38 17.81
C GLU A 176 20.02 -21.82 17.79
#